data_d3c439d1fbc8d696396546fc3306afc0
#
_entry.id   d3c439d1fbc8d696396546fc3306afc0
#
_cell.length_a   1.000
_cell.length_b   1.000
_cell.length_c   1.000
_cell.angle_alpha   90.00
_cell.angle_beta   90.00
_cell.angle_gamma   90.00
#
_symmetry.space_group_name_H-M   'P 1'
#
loop_
_entity.id
_entity.type
_entity.pdbx_description
1 polymer ?
#
loop_
_entity_poly.entity_id
_entity_poly.type
_entity_poly.pdbx_seq_one_letter_code
_entity_poly.pdbx_strand_id
1 'polypeptide(L)'
;MFHGLNRKKSPGNDGLTVGLLQIHWDLLEPFFMSCILEAIVKGELSNSQKQGIVKLIEKKGKDRRLIDNWRPISLLNVDTKIYSKILATRIKAVLPNIISEEQTAFISGRYIGEGTQLIQGIIDHFENTDNAGMLVAIDFRKAFDSINHKYLLKTLSQFGFGKHFIQMVMTLLNGAENAILNHGTTTRYFKLERSCRQGDCLSPYLFILAMETLCHKIKQCKKIRGVEVDNATYKYSAYADDLTAFVRDRESLNELIKILNNFRKISGLEINLGKTEGLILGKNSNAFDSAGIKIVTEIKITGINFGYDRDRVDDLNFNPILMKMARRFNDWRGRNLSVLGKVLVSKAQGMSQLTFAASLTMVPDWVIKQATTLIYKFIWGGPDKITRELACKEYEEG
;
A
#
# COMPACT_ATOMS: atom_id res chain seq x y z
N MET A 1 24.56 3.66 -6.80
CA MET A 1 23.68 2.88 -7.68
C MET A 1 22.98 1.72 -6.97
N PHE A 2 23.65 0.91 -6.16
CA PHE A 2 23.06 -0.23 -5.43
C PHE A 2 22.35 0.13 -4.11
N HIS A 3 22.34 1.39 -3.66
CA HIS A 3 21.65 1.79 -2.44
C HIS A 3 20.17 1.38 -2.49
N GLY A 4 19.72 0.60 -1.50
CA GLY A 4 18.36 0.10 -1.38
C GLY A 4 18.06 -1.20 -2.16
N LEU A 5 19.04 -1.81 -2.85
CA LEU A 5 18.91 -3.18 -3.35
C LEU A 5 19.44 -4.17 -2.31
N ASN A 6 18.56 -5.05 -1.84
CA ASN A 6 18.90 -6.03 -0.81
C ASN A 6 19.60 -7.25 -1.41
N ARG A 7 20.81 -7.56 -0.94
CA ARG A 7 21.65 -8.71 -1.38
C ARG A 7 20.94 -10.06 -1.26
N LYS A 8 20.01 -10.19 -0.30
CA LYS A 8 19.30 -11.45 -0.01
C LYS A 8 18.03 -11.66 -0.86
N LYS A 9 17.70 -10.73 -1.76
CA LYS A 9 16.54 -10.87 -2.65
C LYS A 9 16.81 -11.86 -3.76
N SER A 10 15.78 -12.61 -4.17
CA SER A 10 15.82 -13.55 -5.29
C SER A 10 16.23 -12.86 -6.59
N PRO A 11 17.10 -13.51 -7.39
CA PRO A 11 17.44 -13.05 -8.74
C PRO A 11 16.24 -13.17 -9.69
N GLY A 12 16.40 -12.68 -10.89
CA GLY A 12 15.49 -12.92 -12.00
C GLY A 12 15.77 -14.26 -12.71
N ASN A 13 15.38 -14.31 -13.99
CA ASN A 13 15.52 -15.48 -14.84
C ASN A 13 16.99 -15.89 -15.10
N ASP A 14 17.90 -14.91 -15.11
CA ASP A 14 19.34 -15.08 -15.33
C ASP A 14 20.08 -15.70 -14.13
N GLY A 15 19.46 -15.77 -12.96
CA GLY A 15 20.07 -16.27 -11.74
C GLY A 15 21.11 -15.34 -11.10
N LEU A 16 21.38 -14.16 -11.69
CA LEU A 16 22.38 -13.21 -11.18
C LEU A 16 21.85 -12.46 -9.96
N THR A 17 22.58 -12.56 -8.84
CA THR A 17 22.18 -11.90 -7.59
C THR A 17 22.70 -10.47 -7.49
N VAL A 18 22.08 -9.64 -6.66
CA VAL A 18 22.57 -8.29 -6.33
C VAL A 18 24.00 -8.35 -5.77
N GLY A 19 24.30 -9.34 -4.93
CA GLY A 19 25.64 -9.49 -4.33
C GLY A 19 26.73 -9.74 -5.36
N LEU A 20 26.47 -10.59 -6.36
CA LEU A 20 27.42 -10.87 -7.45
C LEU A 20 27.72 -9.60 -8.25
N LEU A 21 26.69 -8.89 -8.68
CA LEU A 21 26.87 -7.65 -9.44
C LEU A 21 27.57 -6.55 -8.62
N GLN A 22 27.33 -6.47 -7.31
CA GLN A 22 28.04 -5.51 -6.46
C GLN A 22 29.53 -5.77 -6.33
N ILE A 23 29.93 -7.04 -6.23
CA ILE A 23 31.35 -7.43 -6.08
C ILE A 23 32.12 -7.15 -7.37
N HIS A 24 31.51 -7.37 -8.51
CA HIS A 24 32.16 -7.26 -9.82
C HIS A 24 31.75 -5.99 -10.58
N TRP A 25 31.22 -4.97 -9.89
CA TRP A 25 30.60 -3.81 -10.57
C TRP A 25 31.60 -3.03 -11.44
N ASP A 26 32.80 -2.79 -10.95
CA ASP A 26 33.81 -2.04 -11.71
C ASP A 26 34.15 -2.69 -13.07
N LEU A 27 34.07 -4.02 -13.14
CA LEU A 27 34.25 -4.76 -14.38
C LEU A 27 32.98 -4.75 -15.25
N LEU A 28 31.79 -4.79 -14.65
CA LEU A 28 30.51 -4.96 -15.34
C LEU A 28 29.87 -3.64 -15.77
N GLU A 29 30.20 -2.52 -15.10
CA GLU A 29 29.59 -1.21 -15.37
C GLU A 29 29.69 -0.75 -16.83
N PRO A 30 30.84 -0.85 -17.52
CA PRO A 30 30.94 -0.41 -18.90
C PRO A 30 29.99 -1.19 -19.84
N PHE A 31 29.89 -2.49 -19.63
CA PHE A 31 28.98 -3.37 -20.43
C PHE A 31 27.53 -3.06 -20.12
N PHE A 32 27.18 -2.87 -18.85
CA PHE A 32 25.83 -2.48 -18.44
C PHE A 32 25.44 -1.15 -19.08
N MET A 33 26.31 -0.14 -19.01
CA MET A 33 26.03 1.18 -19.60
C MET A 33 25.87 1.10 -21.11
N SER A 34 26.72 0.35 -21.81
CA SER A 34 26.61 0.15 -23.25
C SER A 34 25.28 -0.51 -23.62
N CYS A 35 24.89 -1.58 -22.89
CA CYS A 35 23.64 -2.30 -23.10
C CYS A 35 22.42 -1.38 -22.89
N ILE A 36 22.41 -0.57 -21.84
CA ILE A 36 21.30 0.34 -21.55
C ILE A 36 21.21 1.48 -22.58
N LEU A 37 22.35 2.07 -23.01
CA LEU A 37 22.36 3.10 -24.04
C LEU A 37 21.82 2.54 -25.37
N GLU A 38 22.24 1.36 -25.78
CA GLU A 38 21.73 0.67 -26.96
C GLU A 38 20.22 0.43 -26.83
N ALA A 39 19.75 -0.04 -25.69
CA ALA A 39 18.32 -0.27 -25.41
C ALA A 39 17.49 1.02 -25.54
N ILE A 40 18.00 2.15 -25.04
CA ILE A 40 17.32 3.46 -25.17
C ILE A 40 17.22 3.88 -26.63
N VAL A 41 18.29 3.69 -27.42
CA VAL A 41 18.30 4.01 -28.86
C VAL A 41 17.32 3.12 -29.62
N LYS A 42 17.30 1.81 -29.34
CA LYS A 42 16.37 0.84 -29.95
C LYS A 42 14.92 1.01 -29.44
N GLY A 43 14.70 1.66 -28.30
CA GLY A 43 13.39 1.79 -27.67
C GLY A 43 12.89 0.54 -26.97
N GLU A 44 13.74 -0.46 -26.73
CA GLU A 44 13.42 -1.69 -26.01
C GLU A 44 14.65 -2.34 -25.36
N LEU A 45 14.44 -3.05 -24.26
CA LEU A 45 15.46 -3.82 -23.57
C LEU A 45 15.84 -5.09 -24.36
N SER A 46 16.97 -5.71 -24.01
CA SER A 46 17.36 -7.03 -24.56
C SER A 46 16.34 -8.11 -24.15
N ASN A 47 16.33 -9.25 -24.86
CA ASN A 47 15.38 -10.33 -24.59
C ASN A 47 15.43 -10.82 -23.13
N SER A 48 16.64 -10.98 -22.57
CA SER A 48 16.78 -11.38 -21.17
C SER A 48 16.23 -10.33 -20.20
N GLN A 49 16.48 -9.06 -20.45
CA GLN A 49 16.05 -7.95 -19.60
C GLN A 49 14.54 -7.69 -19.63
N LYS A 50 13.86 -7.98 -20.75
CA LYS A 50 12.39 -7.88 -20.88
C LYS A 50 11.66 -8.91 -20.03
N GLN A 51 12.29 -10.07 -19.81
CA GLN A 51 11.66 -11.22 -19.19
C GLN A 51 11.58 -11.12 -17.67
N GLY A 52 10.40 -11.44 -17.12
CA GLY A 52 10.16 -11.57 -15.70
C GLY A 52 9.56 -12.93 -15.35
N ILE A 53 9.85 -13.41 -14.16
CA ILE A 53 9.23 -14.62 -13.60
C ILE A 53 8.19 -14.20 -12.57
N VAL A 54 6.93 -14.56 -12.77
CA VAL A 54 5.86 -14.30 -11.81
C VAL A 54 5.78 -15.44 -10.81
N LYS A 55 6.00 -15.12 -9.54
CA LYS A 55 5.75 -16.00 -8.41
C LYS A 55 4.44 -15.61 -7.74
N LEU A 56 3.55 -16.58 -7.55
CA LEU A 56 2.30 -16.36 -6.86
C LEU A 56 2.51 -16.45 -5.34
N ILE A 57 2.09 -15.42 -4.62
CA ILE A 57 2.13 -15.37 -3.14
C ILE A 57 0.70 -15.32 -2.63
N GLU A 58 0.33 -16.25 -1.75
CA GLU A 58 -1.01 -16.30 -1.17
C GLU A 58 -1.35 -15.06 -0.33
N LYS A 59 -2.59 -14.63 -0.40
CA LYS A 59 -3.16 -13.64 0.53
C LYS A 59 -3.55 -14.37 1.81
N LYS A 60 -2.89 -14.04 2.93
CA LYS A 60 -3.12 -14.70 4.23
C LYS A 60 -4.60 -14.70 4.61
N GLY A 61 -5.08 -15.86 5.07
CA GLY A 61 -6.46 -16.02 5.52
C GLY A 61 -7.53 -16.06 4.41
N LYS A 62 -7.14 -16.15 3.14
CA LYS A 62 -8.05 -16.28 1.99
C LYS A 62 -8.02 -17.71 1.43
N ASP A 63 -9.11 -18.11 0.75
CA ASP A 63 -9.21 -19.43 0.11
C ASP A 63 -8.18 -19.56 -1.01
N ARG A 64 -7.23 -20.48 -0.85
CA ARG A 64 -6.12 -20.74 -1.79
C ARG A 64 -6.57 -21.34 -3.12
N ARG A 65 -7.78 -21.88 -3.21
CA ARG A 65 -8.33 -22.45 -4.45
C ARG A 65 -8.70 -21.37 -5.47
N LEU A 66 -8.92 -20.12 -5.01
CA LEU A 66 -9.28 -19.00 -5.84
C LEU A 66 -8.03 -18.22 -6.25
N ILE A 67 -7.77 -18.14 -7.56
CA ILE A 67 -6.60 -17.43 -8.13
C ILE A 67 -6.59 -15.92 -7.75
N ASP A 68 -7.74 -15.30 -7.54
CA ASP A 68 -7.85 -13.91 -7.11
C ASP A 68 -7.31 -13.66 -5.69
N ASN A 69 -7.10 -14.73 -4.93
CA ASN A 69 -6.50 -14.69 -3.59
C ASN A 69 -4.97 -14.83 -3.61
N TRP A 70 -4.34 -14.75 -4.78
CA TRP A 70 -2.89 -14.75 -4.94
C TRP A 70 -2.40 -13.39 -5.44
N ARG A 71 -1.18 -13.03 -5.04
CA ARG A 71 -0.48 -11.83 -5.53
C ARG A 71 0.57 -12.26 -6.53
N PRO A 72 0.53 -11.77 -7.78
CA PRO A 72 1.56 -12.03 -8.77
C PRO A 72 2.76 -11.10 -8.52
N ILE A 73 3.87 -11.63 -8.01
CA ILE A 73 5.10 -10.86 -7.81
C ILE A 73 6.08 -11.17 -8.92
N SER A 74 6.49 -10.17 -9.68
CA SER A 74 7.45 -10.31 -10.76
C SER A 74 8.90 -10.29 -10.24
N LEU A 75 9.63 -11.36 -10.50
CA LEU A 75 11.06 -11.45 -10.29
C LEU A 75 11.76 -11.02 -11.59
N LEU A 76 12.35 -9.83 -11.57
CA LEU A 76 13.08 -9.25 -12.69
C LEU A 76 14.57 -9.49 -12.51
N ASN A 77 15.33 -9.48 -13.59
CA ASN A 77 16.78 -9.50 -13.58
C ASN A 77 17.34 -8.27 -12.84
N VAL A 78 18.48 -8.42 -12.21
CA VAL A 78 19.03 -7.36 -11.35
C VAL A 78 19.46 -6.13 -12.16
N ASP A 79 19.99 -6.32 -13.35
CA ASP A 79 20.33 -5.25 -14.29
C ASP A 79 19.10 -4.41 -14.68
N THR A 80 17.97 -5.06 -14.99
CA THR A 80 16.69 -4.38 -15.22
C THR A 80 16.21 -3.62 -13.97
N LYS A 81 16.37 -4.21 -12.77
CA LYS A 81 16.06 -3.51 -11.51
C LYS A 81 16.95 -2.30 -11.26
N ILE A 82 18.23 -2.36 -11.65
CA ILE A 82 19.15 -1.21 -11.56
C ILE A 82 18.67 -0.07 -12.46
N TYR A 83 18.36 -0.37 -13.72
CA TYR A 83 17.82 0.60 -14.66
C TYR A 83 16.52 1.24 -14.15
N SER A 84 15.56 0.41 -13.76
CA SER A 84 14.30 0.85 -13.16
C SER A 84 14.50 1.69 -11.90
N LYS A 85 15.47 1.34 -11.05
CA LYS A 85 15.82 2.07 -9.82
C LYS A 85 16.38 3.46 -10.11
N ILE A 86 17.19 3.61 -11.15
CA ILE A 86 17.70 4.92 -11.58
C ILE A 86 16.53 5.84 -11.96
N LEU A 87 15.58 5.35 -12.76
CA LEU A 87 14.39 6.11 -13.13
C LEU A 87 13.52 6.43 -11.91
N ALA A 88 13.33 5.45 -11.03
CA ALA A 88 12.58 5.60 -9.78
C ALA A 88 13.19 6.67 -8.86
N THR A 89 14.52 6.76 -8.79
CA THR A 89 15.21 7.77 -7.97
C THR A 89 14.99 9.18 -8.53
N ARG A 90 15.01 9.32 -9.86
CA ARG A 90 14.77 10.61 -10.53
C ARG A 90 13.32 11.08 -10.35
N ILE A 91 12.34 10.19 -10.57
CA ILE A 91 10.92 10.56 -10.47
C ILE A 91 10.55 10.88 -9.02
N LYS A 92 11.08 10.12 -8.05
CA LYS A 92 10.83 10.30 -6.61
C LYS A 92 11.17 11.71 -6.13
N ALA A 93 12.17 12.36 -6.71
CA ALA A 93 12.59 13.70 -6.32
C ALA A 93 11.56 14.80 -6.65
N VAL A 94 10.73 14.59 -7.67
CA VAL A 94 9.75 15.58 -8.13
C VAL A 94 8.33 15.31 -7.65
N LEU A 95 8.02 14.08 -7.22
CA LEU A 95 6.67 13.68 -6.81
C LEU A 95 6.06 14.56 -5.71
N PRO A 96 6.79 14.98 -4.64
CA PRO A 96 6.21 15.82 -3.60
C PRO A 96 5.60 17.13 -4.12
N ASN A 97 6.10 17.63 -5.25
CA ASN A 97 5.68 18.90 -5.83
C ASN A 97 4.54 18.79 -6.85
N ILE A 98 4.26 17.57 -7.35
CA ILE A 98 3.29 17.36 -8.44
C ILE A 98 2.13 16.44 -8.06
N ILE A 99 2.19 15.81 -6.89
CA ILE A 99 1.12 14.95 -6.38
C ILE A 99 0.39 15.65 -5.25
N SER A 100 -0.95 15.64 -5.31
CA SER A 100 -1.85 16.22 -4.31
C SER A 100 -1.54 15.71 -2.91
N GLU A 101 -1.73 16.56 -1.89
CA GLU A 101 -1.42 16.24 -0.49
C GLU A 101 -2.23 15.05 0.05
N GLU A 102 -3.43 14.85 -0.48
CA GLU A 102 -4.34 13.77 -0.09
C GLU A 102 -3.85 12.36 -0.52
N GLN A 103 -2.85 12.27 -1.42
CA GLN A 103 -2.15 11.00 -1.74
C GLN A 103 -0.92 10.85 -0.85
N THR A 104 -0.96 9.89 0.07
CA THR A 104 0.10 9.70 1.07
C THR A 104 1.04 8.52 0.78
N ALA A 105 0.76 7.68 -0.22
CA ALA A 105 1.57 6.51 -0.52
C ALA A 105 2.83 6.83 -1.33
N PHE A 106 3.97 6.21 -0.99
CA PHE A 106 5.26 6.25 -1.70
C PHE A 106 5.88 7.63 -1.92
N ILE A 107 5.37 8.67 -1.29
CA ILE A 107 5.87 10.05 -1.37
C ILE A 107 6.75 10.33 -0.16
N SER A 108 7.94 10.90 -0.42
CA SER A 108 8.86 11.25 0.67
C SER A 108 8.25 12.32 1.58
N GLY A 109 8.35 12.11 2.89
CA GLY A 109 7.83 13.04 3.90
C GLY A 109 6.35 12.87 4.24
N ARG A 110 5.59 12.03 3.48
CA ARG A 110 4.19 11.74 3.80
C ARG A 110 4.05 10.44 4.57
N TYR A 111 3.04 10.37 5.40
CA TYR A 111 2.80 9.28 6.32
C TYR A 111 1.37 8.73 6.15
N ILE A 112 1.21 7.41 6.17
CA ILE A 112 -0.10 6.74 6.03
C ILE A 112 -1.14 7.22 7.05
N GLY A 113 -0.68 7.65 8.24
CA GLY A 113 -1.52 8.17 9.31
C GLY A 113 -2.25 9.45 8.95
N GLU A 114 -1.72 10.29 8.07
CA GLU A 114 -2.38 11.53 7.63
C GLU A 114 -3.75 11.23 7.02
N GLY A 115 -3.81 10.24 6.11
CA GLY A 115 -5.08 9.78 5.53
C GLY A 115 -6.02 9.16 6.57
N THR A 116 -5.47 8.39 7.52
CA THR A 116 -6.25 7.76 8.61
C THR A 116 -6.84 8.80 9.55
N GLN A 117 -6.04 9.81 9.93
CA GLN A 117 -6.49 10.92 10.78
C GLN A 117 -7.55 11.77 10.07
N LEU A 118 -7.39 12.05 8.77
CA LEU A 118 -8.39 12.75 7.98
C LEU A 118 -9.72 11.98 7.98
N ILE A 119 -9.70 10.67 7.75
CA ILE A 119 -10.91 9.84 7.75
C ILE A 119 -11.59 9.89 9.12
N GLN A 120 -10.82 9.72 10.21
CA GLN A 120 -11.35 9.78 11.56
C GLN A 120 -11.94 11.17 11.86
N GLY A 121 -11.22 12.23 11.54
CA GLY A 121 -11.70 13.62 11.73
C GLY A 121 -12.99 13.91 10.97
N ILE A 122 -13.16 13.34 9.77
CA ILE A 122 -14.42 13.45 9.01
C ILE A 122 -15.55 12.70 9.73
N ILE A 123 -15.32 11.48 10.23
CA ILE A 123 -16.34 10.74 10.99
C ILE A 123 -16.74 11.51 12.22
N ASP A 124 -15.78 12.03 13.00
CA ASP A 124 -16.02 12.82 14.21
C ASP A 124 -16.78 14.13 13.92
N HIS A 125 -16.49 14.78 12.79
CA HIS A 125 -17.23 15.95 12.33
C HIS A 125 -18.72 15.65 12.11
N PHE A 126 -19.04 14.49 11.49
CA PHE A 126 -20.43 14.08 11.26
C PHE A 126 -21.13 13.59 12.53
N GLU A 127 -20.42 13.08 13.53
CA GLU A 127 -20.99 12.76 14.84
C GLU A 127 -21.50 14.02 15.56
N ASN A 128 -20.78 15.15 15.38
CA ASN A 128 -21.03 16.42 16.06
C ASN A 128 -21.89 17.41 15.26
N THR A 129 -22.32 17.05 14.04
CA THR A 129 -23.14 17.90 13.19
C THR A 129 -24.37 17.16 12.69
N ASP A 130 -25.42 17.91 12.28
CA ASP A 130 -26.63 17.33 11.69
C ASP A 130 -26.48 17.11 10.16
N ASN A 131 -25.27 17.20 9.65
CA ASN A 131 -24.97 16.95 8.24
C ASN A 131 -25.12 15.46 7.90
N ALA A 132 -25.40 15.17 6.62
CA ALA A 132 -25.37 13.83 6.08
C ALA A 132 -24.29 13.70 5.02
N GLY A 133 -23.72 12.51 4.90
CA GLY A 133 -22.71 12.19 3.90
C GLY A 133 -22.47 10.71 3.77
N MET A 134 -21.54 10.35 2.91
CA MET A 134 -21.06 8.97 2.75
C MET A 134 -19.56 8.96 2.51
N LEU A 135 -18.88 8.07 3.20
CA LEU A 135 -17.52 7.67 2.93
C LEU A 135 -17.56 6.44 2.03
N VAL A 136 -16.88 6.48 0.89
CA VAL A 136 -16.85 5.40 -0.09
C VAL A 136 -15.42 4.90 -0.24
N ALA A 137 -15.13 3.69 0.26
CA ALA A 137 -13.86 3.02 0.03
C ALA A 137 -13.91 2.26 -1.30
N ILE A 138 -13.13 2.70 -2.27
CA ILE A 138 -13.15 2.23 -3.64
C ILE A 138 -12.09 1.15 -3.83
N ASP A 139 -12.50 -0.07 -4.21
CA ASP A 139 -11.60 -1.18 -4.56
C ASP A 139 -11.43 -1.24 -6.08
N PHE A 140 -10.17 -1.27 -6.54
CA PHE A 140 -9.85 -1.46 -7.95
C PHE A 140 -9.49 -2.90 -8.25
N ARG A 141 -10.00 -3.45 -9.36
CA ARG A 141 -9.66 -4.81 -9.82
C ARG A 141 -8.22 -4.88 -10.31
N LYS A 142 -7.34 -5.64 -9.58
CA LYS A 142 -5.95 -5.87 -10.00
C LYS A 142 -5.25 -4.58 -10.45
N ALA A 143 -5.36 -3.52 -9.65
CA ALA A 143 -4.97 -2.15 -10.00
C ALA A 143 -3.64 -2.04 -10.75
N PHE A 144 -2.55 -2.56 -10.16
CA PHE A 144 -1.22 -2.53 -10.79
C PHE A 144 -1.13 -3.30 -12.11
N ASP A 145 -1.90 -4.38 -12.27
CA ASP A 145 -1.86 -5.25 -13.45
C ASP A 145 -2.75 -4.75 -14.59
N SER A 146 -3.65 -3.78 -14.32
CA SER A 146 -4.69 -3.34 -15.27
C SER A 146 -4.33 -2.07 -16.03
N ILE A 147 -3.36 -1.30 -15.55
CA ILE A 147 -3.06 0.02 -16.09
C ILE A 147 -2.44 -0.02 -17.49
N ASN A 148 -2.96 0.79 -18.39
CA ASN A 148 -2.55 0.84 -19.79
C ASN A 148 -1.23 1.61 -19.96
N HIS A 149 -0.26 1.04 -20.70
CA HIS A 149 1.05 1.67 -20.95
C HIS A 149 0.94 2.97 -21.75
N LYS A 150 0.06 3.04 -22.76
CA LYS A 150 -0.15 4.28 -23.56
C LYS A 150 -0.69 5.41 -22.67
N TYR A 151 -1.58 5.07 -21.75
CA TYR A 151 -2.09 6.02 -20.77
C TYR A 151 -0.99 6.53 -19.86
N LEU A 152 -0.13 5.65 -19.31
CA LEU A 152 1.01 6.02 -18.47
C LEU A 152 1.95 7.00 -19.17
N LEU A 153 2.34 6.71 -20.42
CA LEU A 153 3.25 7.58 -21.19
C LEU A 153 2.61 8.94 -21.48
N LYS A 154 1.30 8.97 -21.79
CA LYS A 154 0.57 10.23 -21.97
C LYS A 154 0.49 11.02 -20.66
N THR A 155 0.27 10.36 -19.56
CA THR A 155 0.26 10.98 -18.21
C THR A 155 1.60 11.62 -17.90
N LEU A 156 2.73 10.93 -18.11
CA LEU A 156 4.06 11.51 -17.93
C LEU A 156 4.24 12.78 -18.77
N SER A 157 3.81 12.77 -20.04
CA SER A 157 3.88 13.95 -20.90
C SER A 157 3.06 15.12 -20.36
N GLN A 158 1.85 14.85 -19.84
CA GLN A 158 0.98 15.89 -19.26
C GLN A 158 1.53 16.48 -17.96
N PHE A 159 2.25 15.69 -17.16
CA PHE A 159 2.98 16.17 -15.98
C PHE A 159 4.30 16.91 -16.33
N GLY A 160 4.62 17.10 -17.61
CA GLY A 160 5.78 17.87 -18.04
C GLY A 160 7.11 17.11 -18.02
N PHE A 161 7.07 15.77 -17.92
CA PHE A 161 8.30 14.99 -18.04
C PHE A 161 8.90 15.12 -19.45
N GLY A 162 10.21 15.36 -19.53
CA GLY A 162 10.90 15.53 -20.79
C GLY A 162 10.90 14.28 -21.66
N LYS A 163 10.97 14.47 -23.00
CA LYS A 163 10.91 13.39 -24.01
C LYS A 163 11.92 12.27 -23.74
N HIS A 164 13.15 12.61 -23.33
CA HIS A 164 14.18 11.61 -23.01
C HIS A 164 13.79 10.72 -21.81
N PHE A 165 13.20 11.30 -20.76
CA PHE A 165 12.74 10.52 -19.61
C PHE A 165 11.58 9.59 -20.01
N ILE A 166 10.63 10.07 -20.79
CA ILE A 166 9.50 9.28 -21.30
C ILE A 166 10.02 8.14 -22.18
N GLN A 167 11.02 8.40 -23.05
CA GLN A 167 11.67 7.38 -23.87
C GLN A 167 12.31 6.29 -23.00
N MET A 168 13.02 6.66 -21.93
CA MET A 168 13.62 5.70 -21.01
C MET A 168 12.54 4.83 -20.29
N VAL A 169 11.42 5.43 -19.87
CA VAL A 169 10.29 4.67 -19.30
C VAL A 169 9.66 3.76 -20.35
N MET A 170 9.49 4.25 -21.58
CA MET A 170 8.96 3.45 -22.70
C MET A 170 9.84 2.23 -22.97
N THR A 171 11.18 2.40 -23.00
CA THR A 171 12.15 1.32 -23.16
C THR A 171 11.98 0.20 -22.13
N LEU A 172 11.66 0.56 -20.86
CA LEU A 172 11.41 -0.40 -19.79
C LEU A 172 10.08 -1.17 -19.98
N LEU A 173 9.05 -0.53 -20.53
CA LEU A 173 7.71 -1.11 -20.69
C LEU A 173 7.56 -1.86 -22.01
N ASN A 174 8.27 -1.44 -23.06
CA ASN A 174 8.10 -1.98 -24.40
C ASN A 174 8.60 -3.43 -24.50
N GLY A 175 7.74 -4.30 -25.03
CA GLY A 175 8.06 -5.71 -25.23
C GLY A 175 8.29 -6.50 -23.95
N ALA A 176 7.91 -5.96 -22.77
CA ALA A 176 8.02 -6.67 -21.51
C ALA A 176 7.22 -7.98 -21.53
N GLU A 177 7.81 -9.04 -20.99
CA GLU A 177 7.25 -10.40 -21.00
C GLU A 177 7.30 -11.00 -19.59
N ASN A 178 6.33 -11.85 -19.28
CA ASN A 178 6.34 -12.64 -18.05
C ASN A 178 6.10 -14.13 -18.34
N ALA A 179 6.67 -14.99 -17.50
CA ALA A 179 6.30 -16.40 -17.39
C ALA A 179 5.87 -16.68 -15.94
N ILE A 180 4.92 -17.59 -15.74
CA ILE A 180 4.44 -17.95 -14.39
C ILE A 180 5.24 -19.14 -13.89
N LEU A 181 5.84 -19.01 -12.71
CA LEU A 181 6.52 -20.10 -12.01
C LEU A 181 5.53 -20.83 -11.10
N ASN A 182 5.31 -22.12 -11.37
CA ASN A 182 4.48 -22.99 -10.54
C ASN A 182 5.19 -24.32 -10.30
N HIS A 183 5.40 -24.72 -9.04
CA HIS A 183 6.03 -25.98 -8.64
C HIS A 183 7.33 -26.32 -9.40
N GLY A 184 8.21 -25.33 -9.61
CA GLY A 184 9.52 -25.52 -10.27
C GLY A 184 9.48 -25.49 -11.79
N THR A 185 8.30 -25.44 -12.41
CA THR A 185 8.13 -25.29 -13.86
C THR A 185 7.63 -23.91 -14.23
N THR A 186 8.06 -23.40 -15.40
CA THR A 186 7.61 -22.12 -15.94
C THR A 186 6.72 -22.30 -17.15
N THR A 187 5.72 -21.45 -17.30
CA THR A 187 4.95 -21.36 -18.55
C THR A 187 5.81 -20.79 -19.68
N ARG A 188 5.29 -20.78 -20.91
CA ARG A 188 5.85 -19.96 -21.97
C ARG A 188 5.74 -18.48 -21.59
N TYR A 189 6.66 -17.65 -22.11
CA TYR A 189 6.60 -16.19 -21.95
C TYR A 189 5.41 -15.62 -22.72
N PHE A 190 4.73 -14.65 -22.11
CA PHE A 190 3.64 -13.89 -22.71
C PHE A 190 3.91 -12.39 -22.56
N LYS A 191 3.53 -11.61 -23.58
CA LYS A 191 3.74 -10.16 -23.60
C LYS A 191 2.81 -9.44 -22.65
N LEU A 192 3.31 -8.37 -22.05
CA LEU A 192 2.55 -7.46 -21.20
C LEU A 192 2.16 -6.22 -22.01
N GLU A 193 0.87 -6.08 -22.33
CA GLU A 193 0.33 -4.90 -23.02
C GLU A 193 -0.12 -3.81 -22.04
N ARG A 194 -0.22 -4.16 -20.78
CA ARG A 194 -0.60 -3.31 -19.64
C ARG A 194 0.11 -3.80 -18.39
N SER A 195 0.05 -3.09 -17.30
CA SER A 195 0.63 -3.41 -15.99
C SER A 195 1.79 -2.49 -15.60
N CYS A 196 1.79 -2.14 -14.32
CA CYS A 196 2.98 -1.74 -13.57
C CYS A 196 3.44 -2.99 -12.79
N ARG A 197 4.52 -3.66 -13.24
CA ARG A 197 4.94 -4.96 -12.67
C ARG A 197 5.13 -4.87 -11.17
N GLN A 198 4.45 -5.73 -10.40
CA GLN A 198 4.63 -5.82 -8.95
C GLN A 198 6.01 -6.39 -8.64
N GLY A 199 6.86 -5.61 -7.97
CA GLY A 199 8.26 -5.97 -7.68
C GLY A 199 9.28 -5.13 -8.46
N ASP A 200 8.85 -4.31 -9.41
CA ASP A 200 9.68 -3.32 -10.08
C ASP A 200 9.78 -2.01 -9.25
N CYS A 201 10.95 -1.38 -9.26
CA CYS A 201 11.23 -0.20 -8.44
C CYS A 201 10.48 1.05 -8.91
N LEU A 202 10.21 1.18 -10.21
CA LEU A 202 9.56 2.35 -10.81
C LEU A 202 8.03 2.27 -10.74
N SER A 203 7.48 1.05 -10.76
CA SER A 203 6.04 0.79 -10.85
C SER A 203 5.18 1.54 -9.83
N PRO A 204 5.53 1.64 -8.53
CA PRO A 204 4.74 2.39 -7.56
C PRO A 204 4.58 3.87 -7.93
N TYR A 205 5.62 4.49 -8.43
CA TYR A 205 5.62 5.91 -8.78
C TYR A 205 4.83 6.20 -10.06
N LEU A 206 4.95 5.33 -11.06
CA LEU A 206 4.13 5.41 -12.27
C LEU A 206 2.64 5.25 -11.95
N PHE A 207 2.34 4.32 -11.05
CA PHE A 207 0.97 4.07 -10.61
C PHE A 207 0.36 5.29 -9.90
N ILE A 208 1.10 5.93 -8.99
CA ILE A 208 0.65 7.14 -8.29
C ILE A 208 0.39 8.28 -9.28
N LEU A 209 1.29 8.52 -10.24
CA LEU A 209 1.08 9.53 -11.27
C LEU A 209 -0.19 9.26 -12.09
N ALA A 210 -0.45 7.99 -12.40
CA ALA A 210 -1.67 7.60 -13.09
C ALA A 210 -2.92 7.87 -12.24
N MET A 211 -2.90 7.54 -10.96
CA MET A 211 -3.99 7.79 -10.03
C MET A 211 -4.21 9.28 -9.78
N GLU A 212 -3.14 10.09 -9.79
CA GLU A 212 -3.25 11.54 -9.57
C GLU A 212 -4.16 12.22 -10.57
N THR A 213 -4.21 11.75 -11.82
CA THR A 213 -5.13 12.33 -12.81
C THR A 213 -6.60 12.09 -12.44
N LEU A 214 -6.93 10.94 -11.83
CA LEU A 214 -8.25 10.66 -11.28
C LEU A 214 -8.53 11.54 -10.05
N CYS A 215 -7.59 11.58 -9.12
CA CYS A 215 -7.68 12.37 -7.90
C CYS A 215 -7.92 13.86 -8.22
N HIS A 216 -7.14 14.39 -9.16
CA HIS A 216 -7.30 15.77 -9.66
C HIS A 216 -8.68 16.00 -10.29
N LYS A 217 -9.18 15.04 -11.08
CA LYS A 217 -10.53 15.12 -11.67
C LYS A 217 -11.62 15.14 -10.62
N ILE A 218 -11.52 14.33 -9.56
CA ILE A 218 -12.45 14.32 -8.42
C ILE A 218 -12.37 15.67 -7.68
N LYS A 219 -11.16 16.15 -7.38
CA LYS A 219 -10.93 17.42 -6.66
C LYS A 219 -11.54 18.61 -7.39
N GLN A 220 -11.36 18.70 -8.70
CA GLN A 220 -11.85 19.82 -9.52
C GLN A 220 -13.34 19.73 -9.88
N CYS A 221 -13.97 18.57 -9.74
CA CYS A 221 -15.37 18.40 -10.14
C CYS A 221 -16.30 19.17 -9.19
N LYS A 222 -16.93 20.24 -9.70
CA LYS A 222 -17.88 21.07 -8.93
C LYS A 222 -19.17 20.33 -8.57
N LYS A 223 -19.52 19.26 -9.31
CA LYS A 223 -20.70 18.45 -9.04
C LYS A 223 -20.51 17.46 -7.90
N ILE A 224 -19.27 17.16 -7.53
CA ILE A 224 -18.96 16.39 -6.32
C ILE A 224 -18.86 17.38 -5.16
N ARG A 225 -19.88 17.37 -4.31
CA ARG A 225 -19.87 18.08 -3.03
C ARG A 225 -19.15 17.23 -2.01
N GLY A 226 -17.97 17.69 -1.59
CA GLY A 226 -17.17 17.09 -0.54
C GLY A 226 -17.63 17.47 0.85
N VAL A 227 -16.89 17.06 1.85
CA VAL A 227 -17.08 17.41 3.25
C VAL A 227 -16.33 18.71 3.56
N GLU A 228 -17.00 19.68 4.13
CA GLU A 228 -16.42 20.94 4.55
C GLU A 228 -16.11 20.88 6.04
N VAL A 229 -14.84 21.07 6.38
CA VAL A 229 -14.34 21.16 7.77
C VAL A 229 -13.40 22.36 7.82
N ASP A 230 -13.64 23.30 8.74
CA ASP A 230 -12.79 24.48 8.98
C ASP A 230 -12.41 25.25 7.69
N ASN A 231 -13.39 25.52 6.82
CA ASN A 231 -13.22 26.21 5.53
C ASN A 231 -12.43 25.42 4.46
N ALA A 232 -12.06 24.18 4.70
CA ALA A 232 -11.46 23.29 3.72
C ALA A 232 -12.48 22.26 3.21
N THR A 233 -12.45 21.96 1.91
CA THR A 233 -13.34 20.95 1.29
C THR A 233 -12.55 19.69 1.00
N TYR A 234 -12.88 18.61 1.67
CA TYR A 234 -12.29 17.29 1.46
C TYR A 234 -13.20 16.43 0.58
N LYS A 235 -12.67 15.90 -0.51
CA LYS A 235 -13.41 15.03 -1.45
C LYS A 235 -12.87 13.61 -1.49
N TYR A 236 -11.61 13.40 -1.12
CA TYR A 236 -10.99 12.08 -1.08
C TYR A 236 -9.77 12.06 -0.16
N SER A 237 -9.37 10.85 0.19
CA SER A 237 -8.05 10.48 0.73
C SER A 237 -7.54 9.29 -0.09
N ALA A 238 -6.26 9.21 -0.37
CA ALA A 238 -5.69 8.14 -1.18
C ALA A 238 -4.40 7.58 -0.59
N TYR A 239 -4.28 6.26 -0.64
CA TYR A 239 -3.03 5.54 -0.36
C TYR A 239 -2.79 4.51 -1.47
N ALA A 240 -2.07 4.91 -2.50
CA ALA A 240 -1.90 4.17 -3.76
C ALA A 240 -3.25 3.85 -4.42
N ASP A 241 -3.63 2.57 -4.46
CA ASP A 241 -4.91 2.09 -5.01
C ASP A 241 -6.07 2.13 -3.99
N ASP A 242 -5.79 2.29 -2.70
CA ASP A 242 -6.81 2.50 -1.67
C ASP A 242 -7.30 3.95 -1.75
N LEU A 243 -8.35 4.19 -2.53
CA LEU A 243 -8.99 5.48 -2.70
C LEU A 243 -10.27 5.54 -1.88
N THR A 244 -10.36 6.51 -0.97
CA THR A 244 -11.55 6.78 -0.17
C THR A 244 -12.12 8.13 -0.60
N ALA A 245 -13.35 8.15 -1.08
CA ALA A 245 -14.05 9.37 -1.47
C ALA A 245 -15.06 9.80 -0.39
N PHE A 246 -15.25 11.12 -0.26
CA PHE A 246 -16.21 11.74 0.65
C PHE A 246 -17.26 12.47 -0.19
N VAL A 247 -18.53 12.09 -0.03
CA VAL A 247 -19.65 12.68 -0.79
C VAL A 247 -20.79 13.05 0.16
N ARG A 248 -21.42 14.21 -0.08
CA ARG A 248 -22.51 14.72 0.78
C ARG A 248 -23.89 14.31 0.33
N ASP A 249 -24.06 13.85 -0.91
CA ASP A 249 -25.34 13.54 -1.48
C ASP A 249 -25.28 12.53 -2.64
N ARG A 250 -26.45 12.05 -3.07
CA ARG A 250 -26.60 11.08 -4.15
C ARG A 250 -26.08 11.59 -5.50
N GLU A 251 -26.24 12.89 -5.79
CA GLU A 251 -25.78 13.46 -7.06
C GLU A 251 -24.25 13.40 -7.13
N SER A 252 -23.59 13.73 -6.04
CA SER A 252 -22.12 13.62 -5.88
C SER A 252 -21.65 12.16 -6.05
N LEU A 253 -22.35 11.20 -5.46
CA LEU A 253 -22.04 9.78 -5.61
C LEU A 253 -22.18 9.32 -7.07
N ASN A 254 -23.26 9.69 -7.73
CA ASN A 254 -23.50 9.35 -9.14
C ASN A 254 -22.43 9.95 -10.06
N GLU A 255 -22.05 11.21 -9.83
CA GLU A 255 -20.98 11.85 -10.62
C GLU A 255 -19.61 11.21 -10.34
N LEU A 256 -19.33 10.80 -9.09
CA LEU A 256 -18.13 10.05 -8.75
C LEU A 256 -18.05 8.73 -9.54
N ILE A 257 -19.13 7.94 -9.55
CA ILE A 257 -19.19 6.67 -10.29
C ILE A 257 -19.00 6.91 -11.80
N LYS A 258 -19.59 7.98 -12.34
CA LYS A 258 -19.42 8.38 -13.74
C LYS A 258 -17.96 8.73 -14.07
N ILE A 259 -17.30 9.48 -13.19
CA ILE A 259 -15.86 9.80 -13.34
C ILE A 259 -15.02 8.51 -13.33
N LEU A 260 -15.27 7.60 -12.39
CA LEU A 260 -14.58 6.31 -12.29
C LEU A 260 -14.77 5.46 -13.54
N ASN A 261 -15.99 5.37 -14.06
CA ASN A 261 -16.29 4.63 -15.29
C ASN A 261 -15.63 5.25 -16.53
N ASN A 262 -15.55 6.58 -16.63
CA ASN A 262 -14.80 7.25 -17.68
C ASN A 262 -13.30 7.04 -17.56
N PHE A 263 -12.79 7.06 -16.33
CA PHE A 263 -11.39 6.80 -16.05
C PHE A 263 -10.97 5.37 -16.46
N ARG A 264 -11.85 4.36 -16.22
CA ARG A 264 -11.63 2.99 -16.69
C ARG A 264 -11.35 2.93 -18.20
N LYS A 265 -12.11 3.68 -19.02
CA LYS A 265 -12.01 3.65 -20.49
C LYS A 265 -10.63 4.11 -20.99
N ILE A 266 -9.99 5.02 -20.29
CA ILE A 266 -8.69 5.59 -20.68
C ILE A 266 -7.50 4.92 -20.00
N SER A 267 -7.64 4.58 -18.72
CA SER A 267 -6.55 4.04 -17.90
C SER A 267 -6.48 2.51 -17.88
N GLY A 268 -7.62 1.84 -18.10
CA GLY A 268 -7.80 0.41 -17.90
C GLY A 268 -8.12 0.02 -16.44
N LEU A 269 -8.12 0.98 -15.51
CA LEU A 269 -8.41 0.74 -14.09
C LEU A 269 -9.92 0.62 -13.87
N GLU A 270 -10.37 -0.56 -13.48
CA GLU A 270 -11.79 -0.87 -13.25
C GLU A 270 -12.10 -0.95 -11.77
N ILE A 271 -13.19 -0.27 -11.34
CA ILE A 271 -13.71 -0.42 -9.99
C ILE A 271 -14.33 -1.80 -9.79
N ASN A 272 -14.16 -2.34 -8.59
CA ASN A 272 -14.80 -3.56 -8.15
C ASN A 272 -16.01 -3.21 -7.26
N LEU A 273 -17.18 -2.99 -7.86
CA LEU A 273 -18.37 -2.62 -7.11
C LEU A 273 -18.73 -3.62 -6.00
N GLY A 274 -18.46 -4.91 -6.21
CA GLY A 274 -18.74 -5.94 -5.19
C GLY A 274 -17.85 -5.88 -3.96
N LYS A 275 -16.70 -5.17 -4.03
CA LYS A 275 -15.80 -4.93 -2.89
C LYS A 275 -15.73 -3.47 -2.47
N THR A 276 -16.29 -2.57 -3.27
CA THR A 276 -16.44 -1.16 -2.90
C THR A 276 -17.50 -1.06 -1.81
N GLU A 277 -17.16 -0.45 -0.69
CA GLU A 277 -18.03 -0.33 0.48
C GLU A 277 -18.29 1.14 0.79
N GLY A 278 -19.51 1.43 1.27
CA GLY A 278 -19.94 2.76 1.70
C GLY A 278 -20.32 2.77 3.17
N LEU A 279 -19.75 3.70 3.95
CA LEU A 279 -20.17 4.01 5.31
C LEU A 279 -20.98 5.31 5.27
N ILE A 280 -22.26 5.23 5.65
CA ILE A 280 -23.11 6.42 5.73
C ILE A 280 -22.70 7.23 6.96
N LEU A 281 -22.57 8.55 6.78
CA LEU A 281 -22.14 9.49 7.81
C LEU A 281 -23.32 10.38 8.24
N GLY A 282 -23.44 10.63 9.55
CA GLY A 282 -24.48 11.48 10.15
C GLY A 282 -25.80 10.76 10.42
N LYS A 283 -26.78 11.51 10.96
CA LYS A 283 -28.03 10.96 11.52
C LYS A 283 -29.09 10.60 10.47
N ASN A 284 -29.03 11.16 9.25
CA ASN A 284 -30.02 10.97 8.19
C ASN A 284 -29.60 9.88 7.20
N SER A 285 -29.59 8.62 7.65
CA SER A 285 -29.15 7.45 6.89
C SER A 285 -29.99 7.14 5.62
N ASN A 286 -31.24 7.60 5.53
CA ASN A 286 -32.15 7.28 4.43
C ASN A 286 -31.93 8.11 3.15
N ALA A 287 -31.00 9.05 3.15
CA ALA A 287 -30.72 9.94 2.02
C ALA A 287 -29.89 9.30 0.89
N PHE A 288 -29.26 8.16 1.13
CA PHE A 288 -28.40 7.49 0.15
C PHE A 288 -28.99 6.16 -0.31
N ASP A 289 -29.47 6.14 -1.55
CA ASP A 289 -29.61 4.89 -2.29
C ASP A 289 -28.21 4.40 -2.68
N SER A 290 -27.95 3.11 -2.48
CA SER A 290 -26.62 2.52 -2.54
C SER A 290 -25.90 2.61 -3.90
N ALA A 291 -26.60 2.97 -4.97
CA ALA A 291 -26.09 3.00 -6.34
C ALA A 291 -25.27 1.73 -6.71
N GLY A 292 -25.60 0.59 -6.10
CA GLY A 292 -24.90 -0.69 -6.26
C GLY A 292 -23.65 -0.86 -5.38
N ILE A 293 -23.38 0.08 -4.45
CA ILE A 293 -22.32 -0.02 -3.45
C ILE A 293 -22.87 -0.70 -2.20
N LYS A 294 -22.10 -1.61 -1.63
CA LYS A 294 -22.45 -2.28 -0.38
C LYS A 294 -22.34 -1.31 0.80
N ILE A 295 -23.47 -1.00 1.45
CA ILE A 295 -23.48 -0.19 2.67
C ILE A 295 -23.09 -1.05 3.87
N VAL A 296 -22.21 -0.51 4.69
CA VAL A 296 -21.67 -1.18 5.91
C VAL A 296 -21.73 -0.25 7.11
N THR A 297 -21.75 -0.84 8.31
CA THR A 297 -21.69 -0.11 9.60
C THR A 297 -20.25 0.11 10.07
N GLU A 298 -19.33 -0.79 9.68
CA GLU A 298 -17.89 -0.64 9.87
C GLU A 298 -17.17 -0.85 8.55
N ILE A 299 -16.17 -0.01 8.27
CA ILE A 299 -15.40 -0.05 7.04
C ILE A 299 -13.89 -0.16 7.34
N LYS A 300 -13.20 -0.99 6.58
CA LYS A 300 -11.74 -1.16 6.74
C LYS A 300 -10.97 -0.43 5.65
N ILE A 301 -10.17 0.56 6.04
CA ILE A 301 -9.36 1.38 5.13
C ILE A 301 -7.91 1.36 5.61
N THR A 302 -6.95 1.10 4.71
CA THR A 302 -5.50 1.03 4.99
C THR A 302 -5.12 0.15 6.21
N GLY A 303 -5.96 -0.84 6.52
CA GLY A 303 -5.72 -1.78 7.62
C GLY A 303 -6.40 -1.44 8.95
N ILE A 304 -7.01 -0.27 9.07
CA ILE A 304 -7.77 0.21 10.25
C ILE A 304 -9.26 0.14 9.96
N ASN A 305 -10.06 -0.28 10.95
CA ASN A 305 -11.51 -0.28 10.90
C ASN A 305 -12.04 1.05 11.45
N PHE A 306 -13.07 1.59 10.80
CA PHE A 306 -13.77 2.81 11.15
C PHE A 306 -15.27 2.54 11.24
N GLY A 307 -15.99 3.29 12.08
CA GLY A 307 -17.42 3.19 12.29
C GLY A 307 -17.85 4.06 13.46
N TYR A 308 -19.16 4.12 13.72
CA TYR A 308 -19.71 4.93 14.81
C TYR A 308 -19.70 4.21 16.17
N ASP A 309 -19.83 2.88 16.16
CA ASP A 309 -19.73 2.07 17.40
C ASP A 309 -18.26 1.96 17.78
N ARG A 310 -17.81 2.84 18.68
CA ARG A 310 -16.41 2.95 19.13
C ARG A 310 -15.92 1.65 19.77
N ASP A 311 -16.73 1.04 20.63
CA ASP A 311 -16.36 -0.20 21.33
C ASP A 311 -16.15 -1.33 20.29
N ARG A 312 -17.05 -1.42 19.33
CA ARG A 312 -16.97 -2.37 18.24
C ARG A 312 -15.76 -2.15 17.35
N VAL A 313 -15.47 -0.90 16.99
CA VAL A 313 -14.30 -0.52 16.17
C VAL A 313 -13.00 -0.83 16.91
N ASP A 314 -12.92 -0.54 18.20
CA ASP A 314 -11.76 -0.85 19.04
C ASP A 314 -11.53 -2.35 19.15
N ASP A 315 -12.58 -3.13 19.33
CA ASP A 315 -12.51 -4.59 19.31
C ASP A 315 -11.97 -5.12 17.98
N LEU A 316 -12.46 -4.62 16.85
CA LEU A 316 -12.01 -5.01 15.53
C LEU A 316 -10.55 -4.64 15.25
N ASN A 317 -10.08 -3.52 15.80
CA ASN A 317 -8.73 -3.03 15.61
C ASN A 317 -7.72 -3.71 16.55
N PHE A 318 -8.05 -3.93 17.81
CA PHE A 318 -7.09 -4.35 18.82
C PHE A 318 -7.15 -5.81 19.23
N ASN A 319 -8.34 -6.46 19.30
CA ASN A 319 -8.44 -7.87 19.70
C ASN A 319 -7.61 -8.82 18.81
N PRO A 320 -7.61 -8.69 17.46
CA PRO A 320 -6.76 -9.52 16.60
C PRO A 320 -5.26 -9.33 16.87
N ILE A 321 -4.86 -8.11 17.24
CA ILE A 321 -3.46 -7.78 17.57
C ILE A 321 -3.05 -8.44 18.89
N LEU A 322 -3.88 -8.32 19.93
CA LEU A 322 -3.64 -8.95 21.23
C LEU A 322 -3.59 -10.47 21.13
N MET A 323 -4.49 -11.08 20.35
CA MET A 323 -4.45 -12.52 20.07
C MET A 323 -3.15 -12.94 19.37
N LYS A 324 -2.70 -12.14 18.40
CA LYS A 324 -1.45 -12.40 17.69
C LYS A 324 -0.24 -12.25 18.61
N MET A 325 -0.24 -11.25 19.48
CA MET A 325 0.78 -11.03 20.50
C MET A 325 0.85 -12.22 21.48
N ALA A 326 -0.31 -12.68 22.00
CA ALA A 326 -0.40 -13.84 22.88
C ALA A 326 0.14 -15.11 22.19
N ARG A 327 -0.21 -15.34 20.92
CA ARG A 327 0.31 -16.47 20.13
C ARG A 327 1.84 -16.40 19.98
N ARG A 328 2.38 -15.21 19.64
CA ARG A 328 3.84 -15.02 19.55
C ARG A 328 4.55 -15.33 20.85
N PHE A 329 4.05 -14.85 21.98
CA PHE A 329 4.63 -15.17 23.28
C PHE A 329 4.56 -16.66 23.60
N ASN A 330 3.49 -17.34 23.22
CA ASN A 330 3.36 -18.79 23.39
C ASN A 330 4.38 -19.56 22.53
N ASP A 331 4.62 -19.14 21.27
CA ASP A 331 5.64 -19.73 20.39
C ASP A 331 7.07 -19.63 20.98
N TRP A 332 7.33 -18.59 21.78
CA TRP A 332 8.61 -18.36 22.43
C TRP A 332 8.72 -18.98 23.84
N ARG A 333 7.61 -19.37 24.47
CA ARG A 333 7.59 -19.86 25.86
C ARG A 333 8.42 -21.13 26.08
N GLY A 334 8.46 -22.02 25.09
CA GLY A 334 9.23 -23.27 25.16
C GLY A 334 10.73 -23.12 24.96
N ARG A 335 11.23 -21.88 24.76
CA ARG A 335 12.67 -21.59 24.59
C ARG A 335 13.25 -21.09 25.90
N ASN A 336 14.41 -21.64 26.33
CA ASN A 336 15.10 -21.24 27.56
C ASN A 336 15.72 -19.84 27.42
N LEU A 337 14.87 -18.81 27.47
CA LEU A 337 15.31 -17.43 27.42
C LEU A 337 15.57 -16.88 28.82
N SER A 338 16.66 -16.12 28.98
CA SER A 338 16.88 -15.28 30.15
C SER A 338 15.79 -14.21 30.27
N VAL A 339 15.66 -13.57 31.43
CA VAL A 339 14.71 -12.45 31.61
C VAL A 339 14.96 -11.34 30.58
N LEU A 340 16.21 -10.96 30.36
CA LEU A 340 16.59 -9.97 29.34
C LEU A 340 16.17 -10.41 27.92
N GLY A 341 16.38 -11.69 27.58
CA GLY A 341 15.93 -12.27 26.31
C GLY A 341 14.42 -12.20 26.13
N LYS A 342 13.63 -12.46 27.19
CA LYS A 342 12.18 -12.31 27.17
C LYS A 342 11.73 -10.86 27.02
N VAL A 343 12.43 -9.90 27.65
CA VAL A 343 12.18 -8.46 27.46
C VAL A 343 12.40 -8.05 26.00
N LEU A 344 13.52 -8.47 25.39
CA LEU A 344 13.81 -8.19 23.98
C LEU A 344 12.74 -8.79 23.04
N VAL A 345 12.32 -10.03 23.29
CA VAL A 345 11.22 -10.66 22.53
C VAL A 345 9.91 -9.91 22.75
N SER A 346 9.61 -9.44 23.96
CA SER A 346 8.40 -8.66 24.26
C SER A 346 8.37 -7.37 23.43
N LYS A 347 9.49 -6.65 23.33
CA LYS A 347 9.60 -5.44 22.48
C LYS A 347 9.48 -5.79 21.00
N ALA A 348 10.29 -6.74 20.50
CA ALA A 348 10.41 -7.03 19.07
C ALA A 348 9.22 -7.81 18.48
N GLN A 349 8.57 -8.68 19.23
CA GLN A 349 7.52 -9.59 18.75
C GLN A 349 6.15 -9.33 19.39
N GLY A 350 6.11 -8.64 20.52
CA GLY A 350 4.90 -8.24 21.24
C GLY A 350 4.50 -6.81 20.93
N MET A 351 5.16 -5.83 21.51
CA MET A 351 4.80 -4.42 21.38
C MET A 351 4.81 -3.92 19.93
N SER A 352 5.72 -4.41 19.10
CA SER A 352 5.76 -4.09 17.68
C SER A 352 4.48 -4.44 16.92
N GLN A 353 3.62 -5.32 17.44
CA GLN A 353 2.33 -5.62 16.83
C GLN A 353 1.32 -4.48 17.04
N LEU A 354 1.42 -3.78 18.17
CA LEU A 354 0.53 -2.65 18.50
C LEU A 354 0.95 -1.35 17.81
N THR A 355 2.22 -1.19 17.49
CA THR A 355 2.80 0.08 17.01
C THR A 355 2.02 0.70 15.85
N PHE A 356 1.62 -0.10 14.86
CA PHE A 356 0.89 0.41 13.70
C PHE A 356 -0.48 0.97 14.09
N ALA A 357 -1.31 0.20 14.79
CA ALA A 357 -2.64 0.67 15.21
C ALA A 357 -2.53 1.83 16.21
N ALA A 358 -1.61 1.73 17.18
CA ALA A 358 -1.39 2.77 18.19
C ALA A 358 -0.87 4.11 17.60
N SER A 359 -0.21 4.07 16.44
CA SER A 359 0.23 5.29 15.74
C SER A 359 -0.87 5.95 14.90
N LEU A 360 -2.01 5.27 14.70
CA LEU A 360 -3.09 5.70 13.82
C LEU A 360 -4.40 5.98 14.56
N THR A 361 -4.61 5.36 15.72
CA THR A 361 -5.84 5.47 16.51
C THR A 361 -5.50 5.64 17.99
N MET A 362 -6.43 6.17 18.77
CA MET A 362 -6.31 6.17 20.22
C MET A 362 -6.36 4.74 20.76
N VAL A 363 -5.45 4.42 21.68
CA VAL A 363 -5.39 3.09 22.30
C VAL A 363 -6.26 3.06 23.55
N PRO A 364 -7.33 2.26 23.61
CA PRO A 364 -8.16 2.17 24.80
C PRO A 364 -7.41 1.61 26.01
N ASP A 365 -7.78 2.04 27.21
CA ASP A 365 -7.16 1.58 28.46
C ASP A 365 -7.20 0.06 28.66
N TRP A 366 -8.27 -0.60 28.22
CA TRP A 366 -8.38 -2.05 28.30
C TRP A 366 -7.32 -2.76 27.46
N VAL A 367 -6.95 -2.18 26.30
CA VAL A 367 -5.87 -2.71 25.43
C VAL A 367 -4.53 -2.62 26.15
N ILE A 368 -4.25 -1.44 26.75
CA ILE A 368 -3.02 -1.21 27.53
C ILE A 368 -2.91 -2.23 28.66
N LYS A 369 -3.99 -2.41 29.43
CA LYS A 369 -4.05 -3.37 30.56
C LYS A 369 -3.82 -4.80 30.09
N GLN A 370 -4.47 -5.24 29.01
CA GLN A 370 -4.31 -6.59 28.47
C GLN A 370 -2.92 -6.82 27.88
N ALA A 371 -2.39 -5.89 27.09
CA ALA A 371 -1.05 -5.97 26.52
C ALA A 371 0.02 -6.06 27.62
N THR A 372 -0.07 -5.21 28.64
CA THR A 372 0.81 -5.23 29.80
C THR A 372 0.75 -6.58 30.53
N THR A 373 -0.45 -7.11 30.75
CA THR A 373 -0.63 -8.41 31.40
C THR A 373 0.00 -9.54 30.59
N LEU A 374 -0.15 -9.54 29.25
CA LEU A 374 0.48 -10.52 28.37
C LEU A 374 2.01 -10.45 28.44
N ILE A 375 2.58 -9.23 28.46
CA ILE A 375 4.03 -9.00 28.54
C ILE A 375 4.58 -9.55 29.87
N TYR A 376 4.02 -9.14 30.98
CA TYR A 376 4.50 -9.58 32.30
C TYR A 376 4.34 -11.09 32.51
N LYS A 377 3.20 -11.67 32.10
CA LYS A 377 2.99 -13.12 32.11
C LYS A 377 4.01 -13.88 31.27
N PHE A 378 4.47 -13.32 30.17
CA PHE A 378 5.53 -13.92 29.35
C PHE A 378 6.91 -13.80 30.01
N ILE A 379 7.25 -12.62 30.53
CA ILE A 379 8.55 -12.36 31.18
C ILE A 379 8.73 -13.28 32.40
N TRP A 380 7.76 -13.31 33.31
CA TRP A 380 7.87 -14.05 34.56
C TRP A 380 7.50 -15.54 34.44
N GLY A 381 6.76 -15.93 33.40
CA GLY A 381 6.29 -17.30 33.19
C GLY A 381 5.12 -17.71 34.08
N GLY A 382 4.61 -16.79 34.90
CA GLY A 382 3.54 -16.98 35.88
C GLY A 382 3.17 -15.66 36.56
N PRO A 383 2.85 -15.65 37.87
CA PRO A 383 2.63 -14.41 38.63
C PRO A 383 3.84 -13.48 38.59
N ASP A 384 3.58 -12.18 38.69
CA ASP A 384 4.63 -11.17 38.72
C ASP A 384 5.55 -11.40 39.95
N LYS A 385 6.86 -11.42 39.74
CA LYS A 385 7.86 -11.65 40.79
C LYS A 385 8.23 -10.38 41.54
N ILE A 386 7.99 -9.23 40.94
CA ILE A 386 8.16 -7.90 41.52
C ILE A 386 6.96 -7.05 41.13
N THR A 387 6.68 -5.97 41.85
CA THR A 387 5.61 -5.05 41.47
C THR A 387 5.92 -4.42 40.12
N ARG A 388 4.87 -4.13 39.32
CA ARG A 388 5.05 -3.51 38.00
C ARG A 388 5.65 -2.12 38.10
N GLU A 389 5.29 -1.38 39.13
CA GLU A 389 5.86 -0.05 39.44
C GLU A 389 7.38 -0.14 39.63
N LEU A 390 7.85 -1.10 40.43
CA LEU A 390 9.28 -1.30 40.63
C LEU A 390 10.00 -1.73 39.34
N ALA A 391 9.35 -2.57 38.51
CA ALA A 391 9.90 -3.01 37.23
C ALA A 391 10.03 -1.89 36.18
N CYS A 392 9.30 -0.78 36.36
CA CYS A 392 9.30 0.38 35.47
C CYS A 392 10.20 1.55 35.96
N LYS A 393 10.84 1.42 37.13
CA LYS A 393 11.80 2.41 37.61
C LYS A 393 13.03 2.47 36.72
N GLU A 394 13.66 3.64 36.66
CA GLU A 394 14.95 3.79 36.00
C GLU A 394 16.02 3.00 36.74
N TYR A 395 17.07 2.60 36.03
CA TYR A 395 18.13 1.70 36.56
C TYR A 395 18.81 2.25 37.82
N GLU A 396 18.86 3.59 37.96
CA GLU A 396 19.47 4.29 39.11
C GLU A 396 18.54 4.34 40.35
N GLU A 397 17.26 4.02 40.18
CA GLU A 397 16.22 4.09 41.21
C GLU A 397 15.73 2.72 41.72
N GLY A 398 16.18 1.59 41.08
CA GLY A 398 15.63 0.27 41.36
C GLY A 398 16.61 -0.93 41.33
#